data_9ab6e39d92872615859715daac692be8
#
_entry.id   9ab6e39d92872615859715daac692be8
#
_cell.length_a   1.000
_cell.length_b   1.000
_cell.length_c   1.000
_cell.angle_alpha   90.00
_cell.angle_beta   90.00
_cell.angle_gamma   90.00
#
_symmetry.space_group_name_H-M   'P 1'
#
loop_
_entity.id
_entity.type
_entity.pdbx_description
1 polymer ?
#
loop_
_entity_poly.entity_id
_entity_poly.type
_entity_poly.pdbx_seq_one_letter_code
_entity_poly.pdbx_strand_id
1 'polypeptide(L)'
;MEMDYPLHPPGTLVDTIYDVIKKEIAASHLKPGEKLNSRVLAERYQVSETPIKQALNRLITEGLVESIPRKGMRVRMISWAEIDEILELRLMLDLFFVSDVIKNLRENPELAEQLDNTILCQTACLDLIEDADYYNRTYELDNRFHELYIASSGNSKALEVFHNLNSHVYSSFIYGRQPKEQTLEGIREHQNILGTLVNGDENKAKELITIHISNARNHIYAALKNNDQL
;
A
#
# COMPACT_ATOMS: atom_id res chain seq x y z
N MET A 1 -16.56 -22.13 -5.57
CA MET A 1 -16.87 -21.08 -6.57
C MET A 1 -15.64 -20.17 -6.53
N GLU A 2 -14.68 -20.44 -7.41
CA GLU A 2 -13.46 -19.64 -7.52
C GLU A 2 -13.86 -18.23 -7.94
N MET A 3 -13.71 -17.28 -7.04
CA MET A 3 -13.76 -15.86 -7.40
C MET A 3 -12.42 -15.51 -8.04
N ASP A 4 -12.37 -15.74 -9.35
CA ASP A 4 -11.27 -15.31 -10.21
C ASP A 4 -11.40 -13.78 -10.36
N TYR A 5 -10.78 -13.02 -9.45
CA TYR A 5 -10.52 -11.62 -9.68
C TYR A 5 -9.32 -11.55 -10.62
N PRO A 6 -9.51 -11.15 -11.89
CA PRO A 6 -8.37 -10.97 -12.79
C PRO A 6 -7.53 -9.80 -12.30
N LEU A 7 -6.50 -10.12 -11.54
CA LEU A 7 -5.38 -9.22 -11.32
C LEU A 7 -4.66 -9.07 -12.66
N HIS A 8 -5.02 -8.03 -13.39
CA HIS A 8 -4.53 -7.62 -14.70
C HIS A 8 -4.82 -8.58 -15.88
N PRO A 9 -5.27 -8.06 -17.05
CA PRO A 9 -5.29 -8.83 -18.29
C PRO A 9 -3.86 -9.31 -18.58
N PRO A 10 -3.66 -10.36 -19.43
CA PRO A 10 -2.34 -10.90 -19.73
C PRO A 10 -1.41 -9.75 -20.10
N GLY A 11 -0.49 -9.44 -19.18
CA GLY A 11 0.26 -8.21 -19.16
C GLY A 11 1.26 -8.15 -20.30
N THR A 12 1.60 -6.95 -20.73
CA THR A 12 2.73 -6.72 -21.63
C THR A 12 4.03 -7.16 -20.94
N LEU A 13 5.09 -7.36 -21.72
CA LEU A 13 6.42 -7.61 -21.16
C LEU A 13 6.83 -6.52 -20.14
N VAL A 14 6.37 -5.28 -20.34
CA VAL A 14 6.60 -4.16 -19.42
C VAL A 14 5.93 -4.41 -18.07
N ASP A 15 4.69 -4.92 -18.06
CA ASP A 15 3.96 -5.24 -16.83
C ASP A 15 4.66 -6.36 -16.07
N THR A 16 5.09 -7.42 -16.77
CA THR A 16 5.85 -8.52 -16.15
C THR A 16 7.15 -8.02 -15.51
N ILE A 17 7.93 -7.18 -16.20
CA ILE A 17 9.18 -6.62 -15.68
C ILE A 17 8.92 -5.68 -14.50
N TYR A 18 7.87 -4.85 -14.59
CA TYR A 18 7.45 -3.98 -13.51
C TYR A 18 7.14 -4.78 -12.24
N ASP A 19 6.32 -5.84 -12.34
CA ASP A 19 5.96 -6.70 -11.22
C ASP A 19 7.17 -7.41 -10.61
N VAL A 20 8.08 -7.92 -11.47
CA VAL A 20 9.32 -8.57 -11.00
C VAL A 20 10.18 -7.58 -10.21
N ILE A 21 10.44 -6.38 -10.73
CA ILE A 21 11.27 -5.37 -10.04
C ILE A 21 10.59 -4.93 -8.73
N LYS A 22 9.27 -4.71 -8.74
CA LYS A 22 8.49 -4.35 -7.55
C LYS A 22 8.60 -5.43 -6.46
N LYS A 23 8.45 -6.70 -6.82
CA LYS A 23 8.64 -7.84 -5.91
C LYS A 23 10.06 -7.91 -5.35
N GLU A 24 11.08 -7.68 -6.17
CA GLU A 24 12.47 -7.68 -5.72
C GLU A 24 12.78 -6.53 -4.74
N ILE A 25 12.17 -5.35 -4.94
CA ILE A 25 12.25 -4.24 -3.98
C ILE A 25 11.57 -4.65 -2.66
N ALA A 26 10.34 -5.16 -2.71
CA ALA A 26 9.61 -5.60 -1.53
C ALA A 26 10.35 -6.70 -0.76
N ALA A 27 10.95 -7.67 -1.45
CA ALA A 27 11.76 -8.73 -0.86
C ALA A 27 13.17 -8.29 -0.47
N SER A 28 13.54 -7.02 -0.67
CA SER A 28 14.89 -6.47 -0.44
C SER A 28 16.02 -7.15 -1.21
N HIS A 29 15.70 -7.81 -2.30
CA HIS A 29 16.70 -8.27 -3.27
C HIS A 29 17.33 -7.07 -4.00
N LEU A 30 16.53 -6.01 -4.24
CA LEU A 30 16.97 -4.68 -4.62
C LEU A 30 16.84 -3.77 -3.40
N LYS A 31 17.96 -3.36 -2.83
CA LYS A 31 18.02 -2.65 -1.53
C LYS A 31 17.71 -1.16 -1.68
N PRO A 32 17.10 -0.49 -0.67
CA PRO A 32 17.01 0.96 -0.64
C PRO A 32 18.38 1.61 -0.91
N GLY A 33 18.38 2.62 -1.80
CA GLY A 33 19.59 3.31 -2.27
C GLY A 33 20.40 2.57 -3.34
N GLU A 34 20.07 1.32 -3.65
CA GLU A 34 20.77 0.55 -4.68
C GLU A 34 20.56 1.16 -6.07
N LYS A 35 21.66 1.31 -6.82
CA LYS A 35 21.62 1.85 -8.18
C LYS A 35 21.01 0.84 -9.14
N LEU A 36 20.02 1.31 -9.90
CA LEU A 36 19.34 0.53 -10.93
C LEU A 36 19.90 0.90 -12.31
N ASN A 37 20.70 -0.02 -12.89
CA ASN A 37 21.24 0.13 -14.22
C ASN A 37 20.38 -0.65 -15.22
N SER A 38 19.72 0.06 -16.16
CA SER A 38 18.81 -0.56 -17.12
C SER A 38 19.49 -1.63 -17.99
N ARG A 39 20.76 -1.48 -18.31
CA ARG A 39 21.52 -2.47 -19.08
C ARG A 39 21.77 -3.74 -18.26
N VAL A 40 22.19 -3.60 -17.01
CA VAL A 40 22.42 -4.74 -16.10
C VAL A 40 21.14 -5.51 -15.84
N LEU A 41 20.03 -4.78 -15.61
CA LEU A 41 18.71 -5.41 -15.43
C LEU A 41 18.22 -6.09 -16.71
N ALA A 42 18.47 -5.50 -17.87
CA ALA A 42 18.14 -6.10 -19.16
C ALA A 42 18.90 -7.44 -19.40
N GLU A 43 20.17 -7.47 -19.08
CA GLU A 43 21.00 -8.69 -19.12
C GLU A 43 20.49 -9.74 -18.11
N ARG A 44 20.17 -9.32 -16.89
CA ARG A 44 19.68 -10.21 -15.81
C ARG A 44 18.33 -10.85 -16.15
N TYR A 45 17.40 -10.08 -16.71
CA TYR A 45 16.05 -10.57 -17.06
C TYR A 45 15.94 -11.07 -18.51
N GLN A 46 17.04 -11.08 -19.27
CA GLN A 46 17.11 -11.54 -20.65
C GLN A 46 16.11 -10.83 -21.59
N VAL A 47 15.99 -9.52 -21.45
CA VAL A 47 15.14 -8.64 -22.26
C VAL A 47 15.94 -7.46 -22.82
N SER A 48 15.36 -6.67 -23.72
CA SER A 48 15.97 -5.40 -24.16
C SER A 48 15.86 -4.31 -23.08
N GLU A 49 16.66 -3.26 -23.17
CA GLU A 49 16.62 -2.14 -22.23
C GLU A 49 15.30 -1.35 -22.26
N THR A 50 14.54 -1.39 -23.36
CA THR A 50 13.32 -0.59 -23.52
C THR A 50 12.25 -0.96 -22.50
N PRO A 51 11.81 -2.23 -22.32
CA PRO A 51 10.83 -2.59 -21.31
C PRO A 51 11.34 -2.32 -19.90
N ILE A 52 12.64 -2.48 -19.63
CA ILE A 52 13.23 -2.12 -18.34
C ILE A 52 13.04 -0.63 -18.04
N LYS A 53 13.38 0.25 -18.99
CA LYS A 53 13.24 1.70 -18.82
C LYS A 53 11.78 2.11 -18.61
N GLN A 54 10.84 1.48 -19.32
CA GLN A 54 9.41 1.73 -19.14
C GLN A 54 8.92 1.28 -17.76
N ALA A 55 9.30 0.08 -17.30
CA ALA A 55 8.98 -0.42 -15.97
C ALA A 55 9.57 0.48 -14.87
N LEU A 56 10.85 0.87 -14.98
CA LEU A 56 11.49 1.78 -14.03
C LEU A 56 10.82 3.16 -14.00
N ASN A 57 10.37 3.69 -15.15
CA ASN A 57 9.63 4.95 -15.17
C ASN A 57 8.29 4.86 -14.43
N ARG A 58 7.57 3.72 -14.53
CA ARG A 58 6.37 3.49 -13.72
C ARG A 58 6.69 3.48 -12.23
N LEU A 59 7.75 2.76 -11.84
CA LEU A 59 8.21 2.71 -10.44
C LEU A 59 8.67 4.08 -9.93
N ILE A 60 9.19 4.97 -10.80
CA ILE A 60 9.49 6.37 -10.46
C ILE A 60 8.19 7.13 -10.21
N THR A 61 7.18 6.97 -11.05
CA THR A 61 5.87 7.62 -10.85
C THR A 61 5.20 7.16 -9.56
N GLU A 62 5.38 5.89 -9.18
CA GLU A 62 4.89 5.33 -7.92
C GLU A 62 5.78 5.66 -6.72
N GLY A 63 6.94 6.28 -6.93
CA GLY A 63 7.85 6.66 -5.87
C GLY A 63 8.69 5.53 -5.27
N LEU A 64 8.69 4.33 -5.86
CA LEU A 64 9.55 3.20 -5.42
C LEU A 64 10.99 3.34 -5.95
N VAL A 65 11.16 4.03 -7.04
CA VAL A 65 12.45 4.34 -7.67
C VAL A 65 12.56 5.85 -7.79
N GLU A 66 13.76 6.37 -7.64
CA GLU A 66 14.03 7.79 -7.87
C GLU A 66 15.09 7.99 -8.96
N SER A 67 14.90 9.03 -9.78
CA SER A 67 15.85 9.45 -10.79
C SER A 67 16.71 10.59 -10.25
N ILE A 68 18.01 10.38 -10.18
CA ILE A 68 18.95 11.39 -9.71
C ILE A 68 19.65 12.01 -10.91
N PRO A 69 19.56 13.34 -11.13
CA PRO A 69 20.19 14.02 -12.23
C PRO A 69 21.68 13.64 -12.35
N ARG A 70 22.09 13.20 -13.54
CA ARG A 70 23.46 12.77 -13.88
C ARG A 70 23.99 11.54 -13.14
N LYS A 71 23.23 10.93 -12.23
CA LYS A 71 23.64 9.75 -11.45
C LYS A 71 22.85 8.49 -11.77
N GLY A 72 21.75 8.62 -12.55
CA GLY A 72 20.90 7.51 -12.96
C GLY A 72 19.73 7.28 -12.01
N MET A 73 19.27 6.04 -11.92
CA MET A 73 18.13 5.63 -11.10
C MET A 73 18.60 4.79 -9.92
N ARG A 74 17.87 4.87 -8.82
CA ARG A 74 18.08 3.99 -7.65
C ARG A 74 16.76 3.66 -6.98
N VAL A 75 16.74 2.59 -6.20
CA VAL A 75 15.64 2.30 -5.27
C VAL A 75 15.56 3.46 -4.28
N ARG A 76 14.34 3.98 -4.05
CA ARG A 76 14.15 5.11 -3.15
C ARG A 76 14.54 4.74 -1.72
N MET A 77 15.11 5.69 -1.02
CA MET A 77 15.30 5.66 0.42
C MET A 77 14.22 6.51 1.08
N ILE A 78 13.58 5.99 2.11
CA ILE A 78 12.55 6.72 2.86
C ILE A 78 13.10 6.99 4.25
N SER A 79 13.04 8.24 4.70
CA SER A 79 13.45 8.62 6.05
C SER A 79 12.31 8.45 7.05
N TRP A 80 12.67 8.33 8.34
CA TRP A 80 11.71 8.33 9.45
C TRP A 80 10.80 9.57 9.44
N ALA A 81 11.39 10.75 9.21
CA ALA A 81 10.64 11.99 9.15
C ALA A 81 9.60 11.98 8.02
N GLU A 82 9.94 11.43 6.85
CA GLU A 82 9.02 11.34 5.73
C GLU A 82 7.85 10.38 6.04
N ILE A 83 8.12 9.26 6.73
CA ILE A 83 7.06 8.32 7.16
C ILE A 83 6.10 9.03 8.13
N ASP A 84 6.64 9.76 9.11
CA ASP A 84 5.81 10.51 10.06
C ASP A 84 4.95 11.55 9.36
N GLU A 85 5.52 12.36 8.48
CA GLU A 85 4.81 13.38 7.71
C GLU A 85 3.66 12.78 6.88
N ILE A 86 3.89 11.64 6.21
CA ILE A 86 2.86 10.94 5.43
C ILE A 86 1.74 10.41 6.34
N LEU A 87 2.08 9.78 7.46
CA LEU A 87 1.09 9.22 8.38
C LEU A 87 0.28 10.31 9.09
N GLU A 88 0.88 11.45 9.40
CA GLU A 88 0.18 12.61 9.96
C GLU A 88 -0.83 13.19 8.96
N LEU A 89 -0.43 13.36 7.70
CA LEU A 89 -1.35 13.83 6.65
C LEU A 89 -2.47 12.83 6.40
N ARG A 90 -2.17 11.53 6.41
CA ARG A 90 -3.16 10.48 6.28
C ARG A 90 -4.16 10.51 7.44
N LEU A 91 -3.68 10.58 8.69
CA LEU A 91 -4.53 10.69 9.86
C LEU A 91 -5.44 11.92 9.78
N MET A 92 -4.91 13.05 9.36
CA MET A 92 -5.69 14.27 9.16
C MET A 92 -6.82 14.07 8.14
N LEU A 93 -6.55 13.43 6.99
CA LEU A 93 -7.56 13.14 5.99
C LEU A 93 -8.62 12.18 6.53
N ASP A 94 -8.18 11.07 7.13
CA ASP A 94 -9.07 10.03 7.65
C ASP A 94 -10.01 10.60 8.73
N LEU A 95 -9.49 11.40 9.67
CA LEU A 95 -10.30 12.01 10.74
C LEU A 95 -11.25 13.10 10.24
N PHE A 96 -10.83 13.89 9.24
CA PHE A 96 -11.63 14.99 8.73
C PHE A 96 -12.91 14.49 8.04
N PHE A 97 -12.83 13.39 7.31
CA PHE A 97 -13.94 12.89 6.52
C PHE A 97 -14.83 11.84 7.22
N VAL A 98 -14.61 11.52 8.51
CA VAL A 98 -15.42 10.52 9.24
C VAL A 98 -16.91 10.80 9.13
N SER A 99 -17.35 12.04 9.33
CA SER A 99 -18.77 12.43 9.28
C SER A 99 -19.38 12.22 7.91
N ASP A 100 -18.65 12.62 6.84
CA ASP A 100 -19.09 12.45 5.47
C ASP A 100 -19.16 10.97 5.07
N VAL A 101 -18.16 10.18 5.47
CA VAL A 101 -18.15 8.73 5.24
C VAL A 101 -19.34 8.07 5.93
N ILE A 102 -19.59 8.33 7.21
CA ILE A 102 -20.76 7.79 7.95
C ILE A 102 -22.06 8.14 7.22
N LYS A 103 -22.21 9.40 6.81
CA LYS A 103 -23.41 9.84 6.08
C LYS A 103 -23.58 9.05 4.77
N ASN A 104 -22.54 8.98 3.96
CA ASN A 104 -22.58 8.37 2.64
C ASN A 104 -22.75 6.84 2.72
N LEU A 105 -22.16 6.15 3.71
CA LEU A 105 -22.40 4.72 3.95
C LEU A 105 -23.87 4.44 4.31
N ARG A 106 -24.51 5.36 5.03
CA ARG A 106 -25.95 5.24 5.36
C ARG A 106 -26.83 5.46 4.14
N GLU A 107 -26.47 6.41 3.26
CA GLU A 107 -27.22 6.74 2.05
C GLU A 107 -26.99 5.71 0.93
N ASN A 108 -25.83 5.09 0.90
CA ASN A 108 -25.45 4.07 -0.08
C ASN A 108 -24.77 2.85 0.59
N PRO A 109 -25.55 1.81 0.96
CA PRO A 109 -25.01 0.61 1.60
C PRO A 109 -23.97 -0.15 0.77
N GLU A 110 -23.96 -0.03 -0.57
CA GLU A 110 -22.97 -0.68 -1.43
C GLU A 110 -21.53 -0.23 -1.10
N LEU A 111 -21.34 0.99 -0.59
CA LEU A 111 -20.03 1.46 -0.15
C LEU A 111 -19.51 0.66 1.06
N ALA A 112 -20.39 0.32 2.00
CA ALA A 112 -20.03 -0.52 3.14
C ALA A 112 -19.70 -1.95 2.68
N GLU A 113 -20.44 -2.51 1.73
CA GLU A 113 -20.18 -3.82 1.15
C GLU A 113 -18.82 -3.85 0.43
N GLN A 114 -18.45 -2.78 -0.28
CA GLN A 114 -17.13 -2.68 -0.93
C GLN A 114 -15.98 -2.67 0.09
N LEU A 115 -16.12 -1.92 1.18
CA LEU A 115 -15.14 -1.91 2.28
C LEU A 115 -15.04 -3.29 2.94
N ASP A 116 -16.17 -3.93 3.25
CA ASP A 116 -16.20 -5.27 3.87
C ASP A 116 -15.57 -6.32 2.95
N ASN A 117 -15.83 -6.25 1.65
CA ASN A 117 -15.21 -7.15 0.67
C ASN A 117 -13.68 -7.05 0.66
N THR A 118 -13.08 -5.87 0.83
CA THR A 118 -11.61 -5.77 0.94
C THR A 118 -11.10 -6.48 2.18
N ILE A 119 -11.80 -6.35 3.31
CA ILE A 119 -11.47 -7.03 4.57
C ILE A 119 -11.60 -8.55 4.44
N LEU A 120 -12.66 -9.04 3.80
CA LEU A 120 -12.88 -10.46 3.54
C LEU A 120 -11.79 -11.04 2.64
N CYS A 121 -11.44 -10.34 1.55
CA CYS A 121 -10.36 -10.74 0.66
C CYS A 121 -9.01 -10.75 1.38
N GLN A 122 -8.73 -9.76 2.22
CA GLN A 122 -7.50 -9.69 3.01
C GLN A 122 -7.45 -10.85 4.04
N THR A 123 -8.57 -11.17 4.67
CA THR A 123 -8.69 -12.31 5.58
C THR A 123 -8.42 -13.64 4.86
N ALA A 124 -8.97 -13.82 3.66
CA ALA A 124 -8.73 -15.01 2.86
C ALA A 124 -7.25 -15.20 2.45
N CYS A 125 -6.50 -14.11 2.33
CA CYS A 125 -5.06 -14.18 2.08
C CYS A 125 -4.27 -14.79 3.25
N LEU A 126 -4.79 -14.77 4.49
CA LEU A 126 -4.10 -15.32 5.66
C LEU A 126 -3.84 -16.83 5.55
N ASP A 127 -4.60 -17.54 4.72
CA ASP A 127 -4.44 -18.99 4.49
C ASP A 127 -3.38 -19.30 3.42
N LEU A 128 -2.88 -18.28 2.73
CA LEU A 128 -1.84 -18.43 1.72
C LEU A 128 -0.46 -18.63 2.37
N ILE A 129 0.46 -19.18 1.58
CA ILE A 129 1.87 -19.29 1.95
C ILE A 129 2.47 -17.88 2.03
N GLU A 130 3.25 -17.61 3.07
CA GLU A 130 3.95 -16.33 3.25
C GLU A 130 5.10 -16.20 2.25
N ASP A 131 4.78 -15.79 1.05
CA ASP A 131 5.72 -15.48 -0.03
C ASP A 131 5.55 -14.03 -0.51
N ALA A 132 6.30 -13.65 -1.53
CA ALA A 132 6.22 -12.29 -2.09
C ALA A 132 4.83 -11.95 -2.64
N ASP A 133 4.08 -12.93 -3.15
CA ASP A 133 2.72 -12.72 -3.66
C ASP A 133 1.71 -12.52 -2.53
N TYR A 134 1.85 -13.27 -1.42
CA TYR A 134 1.07 -13.05 -0.19
C TYR A 134 1.21 -11.61 0.31
N TYR A 135 2.44 -11.14 0.48
CA TYR A 135 2.71 -9.79 1.00
C TYR A 135 2.18 -8.70 0.07
N ASN A 136 2.38 -8.84 -1.25
CA ASN A 136 1.84 -7.89 -2.22
C ASN A 136 0.32 -7.82 -2.19
N ARG A 137 -0.36 -8.98 -2.17
CA ARG A 137 -1.83 -9.05 -2.14
C ARG A 137 -2.41 -8.44 -0.88
N THR A 138 -1.86 -8.81 0.28
CA THR A 138 -2.31 -8.31 1.58
C THR A 138 -2.18 -6.79 1.65
N TYR A 139 -1.08 -6.27 1.14
CA TYR A 139 -0.81 -4.85 1.08
C TYR A 139 -1.75 -4.10 0.11
N GLU A 140 -1.94 -4.62 -1.10
CA GLU A 140 -2.85 -4.01 -2.07
C GLU A 140 -4.28 -3.91 -1.53
N LEU A 141 -4.73 -4.92 -0.79
CA LEU A 141 -6.05 -4.95 -0.17
C LEU A 141 -6.14 -3.97 1.02
N ASP A 142 -5.09 -3.86 1.83
CA ASP A 142 -4.99 -2.85 2.89
C ASP A 142 -5.11 -1.43 2.32
N ASN A 143 -4.28 -1.12 1.32
CA ASN A 143 -4.33 0.18 0.65
C ASN A 143 -5.70 0.44 -0.01
N ARG A 144 -6.33 -0.60 -0.58
CA ARG A 144 -7.65 -0.51 -1.20
C ARG A 144 -8.75 -0.18 -0.19
N PHE A 145 -8.68 -0.73 1.04
CA PHE A 145 -9.61 -0.36 2.11
C PHE A 145 -9.55 1.15 2.39
N HIS A 146 -8.37 1.70 2.55
CA HIS A 146 -8.20 3.14 2.83
C HIS A 146 -8.56 4.03 1.65
N GLU A 147 -8.25 3.60 0.43
CA GLU A 147 -8.69 4.29 -0.79
C GLU A 147 -10.22 4.37 -0.86
N LEU A 148 -10.91 3.25 -0.63
CA LEU A 148 -12.37 3.20 -0.62
C LEU A 148 -12.96 4.02 0.53
N TYR A 149 -12.31 4.02 1.70
CA TYR A 149 -12.71 4.86 2.82
C TYR A 149 -12.72 6.35 2.43
N ILE A 150 -11.63 6.85 1.85
CA ILE A 150 -11.55 8.25 1.39
C ILE A 150 -12.52 8.50 0.23
N ALA A 151 -12.63 7.58 -0.73
CA ALA A 151 -13.60 7.69 -1.83
C ALA A 151 -15.04 7.79 -1.30
N SER A 152 -15.36 7.06 -0.22
CA SER A 152 -16.67 7.10 0.44
C SER A 152 -17.03 8.46 1.06
N SER A 153 -16.04 9.35 1.24
CA SER A 153 -16.32 10.74 1.61
C SER A 153 -17.07 11.54 0.53
N GLY A 154 -17.01 11.08 -0.73
CA GLY A 154 -17.55 11.80 -1.90
C GLY A 154 -16.66 12.95 -2.37
N ASN A 155 -15.51 13.20 -1.74
CA ASN A 155 -14.58 14.27 -2.12
C ASN A 155 -13.48 13.73 -3.05
N SER A 156 -13.65 13.92 -4.38
CA SER A 156 -12.67 13.48 -5.37
C SER A 156 -11.28 14.11 -5.20
N LYS A 157 -11.20 15.33 -4.68
CA LYS A 157 -9.91 16.00 -4.42
C LYS A 157 -9.19 15.41 -3.21
N ALA A 158 -9.92 14.99 -2.19
CA ALA A 158 -9.34 14.25 -1.08
C ALA A 158 -8.74 12.92 -1.55
N LEU A 159 -9.42 12.23 -2.46
CA LEU A 159 -8.90 10.99 -3.06
C LEU A 159 -7.63 11.24 -3.89
N GLU A 160 -7.58 12.31 -4.68
CA GLU A 160 -6.36 12.72 -5.39
C GLU A 160 -5.19 13.01 -4.43
N VAL A 161 -5.47 13.70 -3.31
CA VAL A 161 -4.46 13.96 -2.27
C VAL A 161 -4.00 12.65 -1.64
N PHE A 162 -4.92 11.76 -1.27
CA PHE A 162 -4.59 10.44 -0.72
C PHE A 162 -3.66 9.64 -1.66
N HIS A 163 -3.96 9.58 -2.95
CA HIS A 163 -3.11 8.94 -3.94
C HIS A 163 -1.73 9.58 -4.02
N ASN A 164 -1.65 10.92 -3.96
CA ASN A 164 -0.39 11.67 -4.03
C ASN A 164 0.47 11.56 -2.76
N LEU A 165 -0.10 11.17 -1.62
CA LEU A 165 0.70 10.86 -0.43
C LEU A 165 1.64 9.68 -0.66
N ASN A 166 1.35 8.84 -1.68
CA ASN A 166 2.14 7.65 -1.98
C ASN A 166 2.39 6.79 -0.73
N SER A 167 1.41 6.73 0.16
CA SER A 167 1.52 6.00 1.43
C SER A 167 1.87 4.51 1.25
N HIS A 168 1.59 3.98 0.06
CA HIS A 168 1.98 2.63 -0.34
C HIS A 168 3.50 2.44 -0.52
N VAL A 169 4.28 3.50 -0.67
CA VAL A 169 5.73 3.38 -0.92
C VAL A 169 6.46 2.77 0.28
N TYR A 170 6.23 3.30 1.49
CA TYR A 170 6.87 2.74 2.68
C TYR A 170 6.37 1.33 2.98
N SER A 171 5.09 1.05 2.75
CA SER A 171 4.52 -0.27 2.96
C SER A 171 5.19 -1.32 2.07
N SER A 172 5.50 -1.00 0.82
CA SER A 172 6.24 -1.91 -0.07
C SER A 172 7.61 -2.32 0.47
N PHE A 173 8.27 -1.46 1.26
CA PHE A 173 9.55 -1.79 1.90
C PHE A 173 9.41 -2.61 3.18
N ILE A 174 8.22 -2.70 3.75
CA ILE A 174 7.96 -3.29 5.07
C ILE A 174 7.21 -4.60 4.96
N TYR A 175 6.27 -4.72 4.03
CA TYR A 175 5.31 -5.81 3.97
C TYR A 175 5.95 -7.20 3.85
N GLY A 176 7.04 -7.35 3.11
CA GLY A 176 7.78 -8.62 3.06
C GLY A 176 8.45 -9.04 4.38
N ARG A 177 8.20 -8.30 5.47
CA ARG A 177 8.88 -8.45 6.77
C ARG A 177 7.94 -8.34 7.95
N GLN A 178 6.68 -8.04 7.72
CA GLN A 178 5.68 -7.98 8.77
C GLN A 178 5.25 -9.40 9.16
N PRO A 179 5.28 -9.76 10.45
CA PRO A 179 4.69 -11.01 10.92
C PRO A 179 3.19 -11.07 10.56
N LYS A 180 2.70 -12.26 10.23
CA LYS A 180 1.30 -12.52 9.89
C LYS A 180 0.32 -12.06 10.97
N GLU A 181 0.76 -12.11 12.23
CA GLU A 181 0.02 -11.62 13.38
C GLU A 181 -0.30 -10.12 13.28
N GLN A 182 0.62 -9.30 12.75
CA GLN A 182 0.39 -7.87 12.55
C GLN A 182 -0.60 -7.61 11.41
N THR A 183 -0.56 -8.41 10.36
CA THR A 183 -1.58 -8.36 9.29
C THR A 183 -2.96 -8.67 9.87
N LEU A 184 -3.06 -9.72 10.70
CA LEU A 184 -4.32 -10.09 11.36
C LEU A 184 -4.82 -8.99 12.31
N GLU A 185 -3.93 -8.31 13.01
CA GLU A 185 -4.27 -7.15 13.86
C GLU A 185 -4.86 -6.02 13.01
N GLY A 186 -4.22 -5.63 11.91
CA GLY A 186 -4.73 -4.60 10.99
C GLY A 186 -6.12 -4.95 10.41
N ILE A 187 -6.34 -6.22 10.03
CA ILE A 187 -7.64 -6.68 9.57
C ILE A 187 -8.72 -6.49 10.65
N ARG A 188 -8.44 -6.84 11.90
CA ARG A 188 -9.37 -6.65 13.03
C ARG A 188 -9.65 -5.17 13.29
N GLU A 189 -8.65 -4.33 13.14
CA GLU A 189 -8.81 -2.88 13.25
C GLU A 189 -9.73 -2.33 12.16
N HIS A 190 -9.55 -2.75 10.89
CA HIS A 190 -10.43 -2.37 9.79
C HIS A 190 -11.88 -2.84 10.03
N GLN A 191 -12.10 -4.07 10.52
CA GLN A 191 -13.43 -4.58 10.88
C GLN A 191 -14.10 -3.70 11.95
N ASN A 192 -13.35 -3.32 13.00
CA ASN A 192 -13.86 -2.48 14.07
C ASN A 192 -14.17 -1.06 13.58
N ILE A 193 -13.31 -0.48 12.74
CA ILE A 193 -13.54 0.83 12.13
C ILE A 193 -14.82 0.79 11.28
N LEU A 194 -14.93 -0.16 10.36
CA LEU A 194 -16.10 -0.29 9.49
C LEU A 194 -17.39 -0.49 10.30
N GLY A 195 -17.38 -1.38 11.29
CA GLY A 195 -18.54 -1.61 12.17
C GLY A 195 -18.98 -0.34 12.89
N THR A 196 -18.03 0.48 13.34
CA THR A 196 -18.30 1.75 14.02
C THR A 196 -18.85 2.81 13.06
N LEU A 197 -18.32 2.88 11.84
CA LEU A 197 -18.82 3.79 10.78
C LEU A 197 -20.25 3.45 10.38
N VAL A 198 -20.56 2.17 10.17
CA VAL A 198 -21.92 1.70 9.84
C VAL A 198 -22.91 2.00 10.96
N ASN A 199 -22.48 1.87 12.21
CA ASN A 199 -23.29 2.23 13.38
C ASN A 199 -23.46 3.75 13.58
N GLY A 200 -22.66 4.57 12.90
CA GLY A 200 -22.73 6.02 12.96
C GLY A 200 -22.11 6.64 14.22
N ASP A 201 -21.24 5.92 14.93
CA ASP A 201 -20.52 6.43 16.11
C ASP A 201 -19.23 7.15 15.69
N GLU A 202 -19.37 8.44 15.37
CA GLU A 202 -18.29 9.29 14.87
C GLU A 202 -17.12 9.37 15.86
N ASN A 203 -17.39 9.51 17.15
CA ASN A 203 -16.34 9.66 18.16
C ASN A 203 -15.51 8.37 18.29
N LYS A 204 -16.20 7.22 18.32
CA LYS A 204 -15.51 5.93 18.38
C LYS A 204 -14.76 5.62 17.10
N ALA A 205 -15.29 5.98 15.93
CA ALA A 205 -14.59 5.84 14.67
C ALA A 205 -13.29 6.64 14.66
N LYS A 206 -13.31 7.89 15.10
CA LYS A 206 -12.10 8.74 15.20
C LYS A 206 -11.06 8.16 16.15
N GLU A 207 -11.49 7.63 17.30
CA GLU A 207 -10.60 6.96 18.26
C GLU A 207 -9.93 5.74 17.60
N LEU A 208 -10.70 4.85 16.97
CA LEU A 208 -10.18 3.63 16.34
C LEU A 208 -9.26 3.93 15.16
N ILE A 209 -9.56 4.92 14.32
CA ILE A 209 -8.69 5.36 13.24
C ILE A 209 -7.36 5.88 13.80
N THR A 210 -7.39 6.66 14.88
CA THR A 210 -6.17 7.17 15.52
C THR A 210 -5.30 6.02 16.06
N ILE A 211 -5.90 5.02 16.69
CA ILE A 211 -5.20 3.83 17.17
C ILE A 211 -4.60 3.06 16.01
N HIS A 212 -5.36 2.82 14.95
CA HIS A 212 -4.92 2.12 13.74
C HIS A 212 -3.68 2.76 13.10
N ILE A 213 -3.69 4.07 12.86
CA ILE A 213 -2.54 4.79 12.29
C ILE A 213 -1.33 4.77 13.25
N SER A 214 -1.56 4.85 14.57
CA SER A 214 -0.49 4.73 15.57
C SER A 214 0.14 3.34 15.57
N ASN A 215 -0.66 2.29 15.47
CA ASN A 215 -0.17 0.90 15.40
C ASN A 215 0.59 0.68 14.09
N ALA A 216 0.08 1.15 12.95
CA ALA A 216 0.78 1.11 11.67
C ALA A 216 2.16 1.78 11.77
N ARG A 217 2.25 2.99 12.38
CA ARG A 217 3.52 3.69 12.64
C ARG A 217 4.50 2.82 13.42
N ASN A 218 4.05 2.21 14.51
CA ASN A 218 4.89 1.37 15.37
C ASN A 218 5.39 0.12 14.64
N HIS A 219 4.53 -0.52 13.84
CA HIS A 219 4.91 -1.68 13.04
C HIS A 219 5.95 -1.33 11.98
N ILE A 220 5.77 -0.19 11.29
CA ILE A 220 6.73 0.34 10.33
C ILE A 220 8.10 0.56 11.00
N TYR A 221 8.12 1.21 12.15
CA TYR A 221 9.34 1.50 12.89
C TYR A 221 10.04 0.21 13.34
N ALA A 222 9.30 -0.77 13.84
CA ALA A 222 9.86 -2.05 14.23
C ALA A 222 10.49 -2.79 13.04
N ALA A 223 9.80 -2.81 11.89
CA ALA A 223 10.28 -3.47 10.68
C ALA A 223 11.55 -2.82 10.10
N LEU A 224 11.63 -1.49 10.11
CA LEU A 224 12.80 -0.77 9.58
C LEU A 224 14.00 -0.82 10.53
N LYS A 225 13.79 -0.76 11.85
CA LYS A 225 14.87 -0.82 12.85
C LYS A 225 15.60 -2.16 12.85
N ASN A 226 14.90 -3.25 12.57
CA ASN A 226 15.48 -4.59 12.55
C ASN A 226 16.38 -4.85 11.32
N ASN A 227 16.53 -3.90 10.42
CA ASN A 227 17.18 -4.11 9.12
C ASN A 227 18.43 -3.26 8.83
N ASP A 228 18.97 -2.49 9.79
CA ASP A 228 20.14 -1.60 9.57
C ASP A 228 20.07 -0.72 8.31
N GLN A 229 18.85 -0.30 7.89
CA GLN A 229 18.62 0.34 6.60
C GLN A 229 18.34 1.85 6.67
N LEU A 230 18.70 2.49 7.78
CA LEU A 230 18.60 3.95 7.96
C LEU A 230 19.90 4.55 8.41
#